data_9f9aaa6fc873a2dcddf65225e9a9cf5b
#
_entry.id   9f9aaa6fc873a2dcddf65225e9a9cf5b
#
_cell.length_a   1.000
_cell.length_b   1.000
_cell.length_c   1.000
_cell.angle_alpha   90.00
_cell.angle_beta   90.00
_cell.angle_gamma   90.00
#
_symmetry.space_group_name_H-M   'P 1'
#
loop_
_entity.id
_entity.type
_entity.pdbx_description
1 polymer ?
#
loop_
_entity_poly.entity_id
_entity_poly.type
_entity_poly.pdbx_seq_one_letter_code
_entity_poly.pdbx_strand_id
1 'polypeptide(L)'
;AGDERGAHAAGVDGLWLALGLGVALLLVMLPLSPWLLGLFGAEPEVAAAGEEYLSIAWWGIPGMLLVLAATGALRGLQEVRIPLYVAAVGFGANIALNAVLIYGLGWALAGSAIGTVIAQWGMAIVLVAVVVRRARAASAPLRPGRAGLVAAARAGSWLLVRTLSLRIALVVTVVVATSIGTAELAATHIWFALYALLA
;
A
#
# COMPACT_ATOMS: atom_id res chain seq x y z
N ALA A 1 -9.84 32.37 -1.73
CA ALA A 1 -8.73 31.81 -0.97
C ALA A 1 -9.27 30.60 -0.21
N GLY A 2 -8.89 29.39 -0.65
CA GLY A 2 -9.29 28.15 0.02
C GLY A 2 -8.67 28.06 1.43
N ASP A 3 -9.27 27.27 2.28
CA ASP A 3 -8.72 26.99 3.63
C ASP A 3 -7.46 26.12 3.53
N GLU A 4 -6.34 26.74 3.17
CA GLU A 4 -5.04 26.06 3.04
C GLU A 4 -4.62 25.39 4.36
N ARG A 5 -4.90 26.04 5.50
CA ARG A 5 -4.59 25.49 6.81
C ARG A 5 -5.40 24.24 7.09
N GLY A 6 -6.70 24.25 6.76
CA GLY A 6 -7.57 23.06 6.88
C GLY A 6 -7.14 21.93 5.96
N ALA A 7 -6.73 22.22 4.73
CA ALA A 7 -6.23 21.22 3.81
C ALA A 7 -4.94 20.52 4.32
N HIS A 8 -4.01 21.30 4.89
CA HIS A 8 -2.81 20.73 5.51
C HIS A 8 -3.11 19.93 6.77
N ALA A 9 -4.06 20.39 7.61
CA ALA A 9 -4.51 19.65 8.79
C ALA A 9 -5.14 18.30 8.41
N ALA A 10 -5.99 18.28 7.39
CA ALA A 10 -6.59 17.05 6.87
C ALA A 10 -5.53 16.07 6.33
N GLY A 11 -4.46 16.57 5.69
CA GLY A 11 -3.33 15.75 5.27
C GLY A 11 -2.61 15.09 6.46
N VAL A 12 -2.39 15.82 7.55
CA VAL A 12 -1.79 15.29 8.79
C VAL A 12 -2.71 14.24 9.45
N ASP A 13 -4.01 14.50 9.51
CA ASP A 13 -5.00 13.55 10.03
C ASP A 13 -4.99 12.24 9.22
N GLY A 14 -4.87 12.34 7.89
CA GLY A 14 -4.70 11.20 7.01
C GLY A 14 -3.45 10.38 7.30
N LEU A 15 -2.31 11.02 7.60
CA LEU A 15 -1.08 10.32 8.00
C LEU A 15 -1.25 9.56 9.32
N TRP A 16 -1.90 10.15 10.32
CA TRP A 16 -2.16 9.49 11.59
C TRP A 16 -3.10 8.30 11.44
N LEU A 17 -4.14 8.43 10.60
CA LEU A 17 -5.04 7.33 10.28
C LEU A 17 -4.30 6.20 9.58
N ALA A 18 -3.46 6.52 8.59
CA ALA A 18 -2.68 5.55 7.85
C ALA A 18 -1.68 4.79 8.75
N LEU A 19 -0.99 5.51 9.65
CA LEU A 19 -0.10 4.90 10.62
C LEU A 19 -0.84 3.96 11.57
N GLY A 20 -1.95 4.44 12.15
CA GLY A 20 -2.76 3.63 13.08
C GLY A 20 -3.32 2.36 12.41
N LEU A 21 -3.86 2.50 11.20
CA LEU A 21 -4.35 1.36 10.41
C LEU A 21 -3.22 0.41 10.01
N GLY A 22 -2.07 0.96 9.60
CA GLY A 22 -0.90 0.17 9.21
C GLY A 22 -0.36 -0.67 10.38
N VAL A 23 -0.24 -0.06 11.56
CA VAL A 23 0.17 -0.77 12.78
C VAL A 23 -0.87 -1.80 13.19
N ALA A 24 -2.16 -1.48 13.12
CA ALA A 24 -3.23 -2.44 13.43
C ALA A 24 -3.18 -3.65 12.49
N LEU A 25 -3.02 -3.42 11.18
CA LEU A 25 -2.88 -4.49 10.20
C LEU A 25 -1.62 -5.33 10.45
N LEU A 26 -0.49 -4.71 10.74
CA LEU A 26 0.75 -5.42 11.08
C LEU A 26 0.52 -6.36 12.27
N LEU A 27 -0.06 -5.84 13.36
CA LEU A 27 -0.30 -6.61 14.59
C LEU A 27 -1.29 -7.78 14.40
N VAL A 28 -2.24 -7.63 13.48
CA VAL A 28 -3.20 -8.69 13.14
C VAL A 28 -2.61 -9.69 12.18
N MET A 29 -1.94 -9.24 11.12
CA MET A 29 -1.49 -10.09 10.03
C MET A 29 -0.24 -10.90 10.41
N LEU A 30 0.63 -10.36 11.26
CA LEU A 30 1.83 -11.06 11.69
C LEU A 30 1.51 -12.42 12.37
N PRO A 31 0.65 -12.50 13.39
CA PRO A 31 0.27 -13.77 13.98
C PRO A 31 -0.68 -14.61 13.11
N LEU A 32 -1.36 -14.00 12.15
CA LEU A 32 -2.31 -14.69 11.28
C LEU A 32 -1.62 -15.36 10.07
N SER A 33 -0.36 -15.01 9.77
CA SER A 33 0.39 -15.51 8.61
C SER A 33 0.45 -17.04 8.50
N PRO A 34 0.75 -17.82 9.56
CA PRO A 34 0.80 -19.28 9.46
C PRO A 34 -0.56 -19.88 9.09
N TRP A 35 -1.64 -19.34 9.66
CA TRP A 35 -3.00 -19.79 9.35
C TRP A 35 -3.39 -19.46 7.89
N LEU A 36 -3.04 -18.26 7.39
CA LEU A 36 -3.29 -17.88 6.01
C LEU A 36 -2.55 -18.81 5.04
N LEU A 37 -1.27 -19.11 5.30
CA LEU A 37 -0.50 -20.03 4.47
C LEU A 37 -1.08 -21.44 4.48
N GLY A 38 -1.59 -21.91 5.64
CA GLY A 38 -2.26 -23.19 5.76
C GLY A 38 -3.52 -23.32 4.89
N LEU A 39 -4.24 -22.22 4.61
CA LEU A 39 -5.40 -22.23 3.72
C LEU A 39 -5.05 -22.53 2.26
N PHE A 40 -3.83 -22.22 1.83
CA PHE A 40 -3.38 -22.48 0.47
C PHE A 40 -2.95 -23.93 0.24
N GLY A 41 -2.86 -24.75 1.30
CA GLY A 41 -2.44 -26.14 1.17
C GLY A 41 -1.03 -26.33 0.58
N ALA A 42 -0.15 -25.35 0.79
CA ALA A 42 1.20 -25.36 0.25
C ALA A 42 2.03 -26.51 0.88
N GLU A 43 2.97 -27.06 0.10
CA GLU A 43 3.92 -27.99 0.61
C GLU A 43 4.73 -27.39 1.79
N PRO A 44 5.17 -28.19 2.78
CA PRO A 44 5.81 -27.68 3.99
C PRO A 44 7.01 -26.76 3.71
N GLU A 45 7.79 -27.04 2.70
CA GLU A 45 8.97 -26.24 2.30
C GLU A 45 8.54 -24.86 1.73
N VAL A 46 7.49 -24.84 0.90
CA VAL A 46 6.93 -23.60 0.35
C VAL A 46 6.26 -22.77 1.43
N ALA A 47 5.55 -23.41 2.35
CA ALA A 47 4.92 -22.75 3.49
C ALA A 47 5.97 -22.08 4.40
N ALA A 48 7.07 -22.76 4.71
CA ALA A 48 8.15 -22.22 5.54
C ALA A 48 8.81 -20.99 4.87
N ALA A 49 9.12 -21.06 3.57
CA ALA A 49 9.65 -19.93 2.81
C ALA A 49 8.66 -18.75 2.74
N GLY A 50 7.37 -19.04 2.61
CA GLY A 50 6.30 -18.04 2.64
C GLY A 50 6.17 -17.37 4.01
N GLU A 51 6.30 -18.11 5.10
CA GLU A 51 6.26 -17.57 6.46
C GLU A 51 7.46 -16.67 6.73
N GLU A 52 8.66 -17.06 6.34
CA GLU A 52 9.85 -16.24 6.44
C GLU A 52 9.66 -14.90 5.69
N TYR A 53 9.18 -14.95 4.44
CA TYR A 53 8.91 -13.76 3.65
C TYR A 53 7.86 -12.85 4.30
N LEU A 54 6.71 -13.40 4.70
CA LEU A 54 5.59 -12.64 5.27
C LEU A 54 5.96 -12.02 6.61
N SER A 55 6.70 -12.73 7.46
CA SER A 55 7.15 -12.21 8.76
C SER A 55 7.93 -10.90 8.63
N ILE A 56 8.66 -10.73 7.54
CA ILE A 56 9.41 -9.51 7.22
C ILE A 56 8.52 -8.51 6.47
N ALA A 57 7.79 -8.96 5.45
CA ALA A 57 7.03 -8.09 4.53
C ALA A 57 5.93 -7.29 5.25
N TRP A 58 5.31 -7.85 6.31
CA TRP A 58 4.29 -7.15 7.09
C TRP A 58 4.80 -5.85 7.71
N TRP A 59 6.09 -5.75 8.06
CA TRP A 59 6.70 -4.51 8.56
C TRP A 59 6.71 -3.38 7.53
N GLY A 60 6.52 -3.68 6.27
CA GLY A 60 6.37 -2.69 5.21
C GLY A 60 4.99 -2.05 5.14
N ILE A 61 3.93 -2.69 5.66
CA ILE A 61 2.55 -2.21 5.57
C ILE A 61 2.36 -0.80 6.13
N PRO A 62 2.83 -0.46 7.36
CA PRO A 62 2.69 0.91 7.86
C PRO A 62 3.41 1.92 6.96
N GLY A 63 4.61 1.59 6.47
CA GLY A 63 5.35 2.43 5.53
C GLY A 63 4.58 2.65 4.23
N MET A 64 4.04 1.60 3.64
CA MET A 64 3.24 1.67 2.41
C MET A 64 1.98 2.54 2.59
N LEU A 65 1.25 2.37 3.68
CA LEU A 65 0.06 3.18 3.95
C LEU A 65 0.41 4.65 4.16
N LEU A 66 1.54 4.96 4.81
CA LEU A 66 2.05 6.32 4.93
C LEU A 66 2.41 6.92 3.56
N VAL A 67 3.03 6.16 2.65
CA VAL A 67 3.30 6.60 1.27
C VAL A 67 2.01 6.96 0.56
N LEU A 68 0.99 6.11 0.65
CA LEU A 68 -0.32 6.35 0.02
C LEU A 68 -1.01 7.59 0.58
N ALA A 69 -1.05 7.73 1.91
CA ALA A 69 -1.67 8.87 2.58
C ALA A 69 -0.94 10.18 2.27
N ALA A 70 0.39 10.19 2.33
CA ALA A 70 1.20 11.36 2.02
C ALA A 70 1.08 11.76 0.54
N THR A 71 1.06 10.78 -0.37
CA THR A 71 0.82 11.00 -1.80
C THR A 71 -0.56 11.61 -2.04
N GLY A 72 -1.60 11.08 -1.37
CA GLY A 72 -2.96 11.61 -1.44
C GLY A 72 -3.04 13.05 -0.93
N ALA A 73 -2.42 13.33 0.22
CA ALA A 73 -2.36 14.68 0.80
C ALA A 73 -1.66 15.67 -0.14
N LEU A 74 -0.51 15.31 -0.72
CA LEU A 74 0.22 16.17 -1.65
C LEU A 74 -0.54 16.39 -2.96
N ARG A 75 -1.20 15.36 -3.51
CA ARG A 75 -2.07 15.51 -4.69
C ARG A 75 -3.26 16.41 -4.40
N GLY A 76 -3.86 16.32 -3.23
CA GLY A 76 -4.93 17.24 -2.79
C GLY A 76 -4.47 18.70 -2.72
N LEU A 77 -3.18 18.94 -2.50
CA LEU A 77 -2.52 20.25 -2.55
C LEU A 77 -1.98 20.59 -3.95
N GLN A 78 -2.39 19.87 -4.99
CA GLN A 78 -1.96 20.00 -6.38
C GLN A 78 -0.45 19.77 -6.61
N GLU A 79 0.21 19.10 -5.67
CA GLU A 79 1.62 18.75 -5.76
C GLU A 79 1.77 17.30 -6.21
N VAL A 80 2.01 17.09 -7.49
CA VAL A 80 2.16 15.75 -8.08
C VAL A 80 3.61 15.37 -8.37
N ARG A 81 4.51 16.37 -8.45
CA ARG A 81 5.91 16.15 -8.84
C ARG A 81 6.70 15.43 -7.75
N ILE A 82 6.55 15.86 -6.49
CA ILE A 82 7.30 15.29 -5.37
C ILE A 82 6.96 13.80 -5.19
N PRO A 83 5.68 13.38 -5.10
CA PRO A 83 5.34 11.96 -5.05
C PRO A 83 5.88 11.16 -6.24
N LEU A 84 5.85 11.72 -7.44
CA LEU A 84 6.39 11.06 -8.63
C LEU A 84 7.90 10.81 -8.54
N TYR A 85 8.69 11.82 -8.16
CA TYR A 85 10.13 11.66 -8.00
C TYR A 85 10.48 10.69 -6.88
N VAL A 86 9.78 10.78 -5.74
CA VAL A 86 10.00 9.86 -4.61
C VAL A 86 9.67 8.43 -5.01
N ALA A 87 8.59 8.21 -5.75
CA ALA A 87 8.23 6.89 -6.26
C ALA A 87 9.29 6.36 -7.24
N ALA A 88 9.73 7.19 -8.21
CA ALA A 88 10.74 6.78 -9.19
C ALA A 88 12.07 6.39 -8.50
N VAL A 89 12.56 7.21 -7.57
CA VAL A 89 13.77 6.93 -6.81
C VAL A 89 13.55 5.73 -5.87
N GLY A 90 12.40 5.63 -5.21
CA GLY A 90 12.08 4.53 -4.30
C GLY A 90 12.00 3.19 -5.00
N PHE A 91 11.37 3.11 -6.16
CA PHE A 91 11.35 1.87 -6.96
C PHE A 91 12.73 1.53 -7.52
N GLY A 92 13.50 2.52 -8.00
CA GLY A 92 14.89 2.30 -8.41
C GLY A 92 15.76 1.77 -7.27
N ALA A 93 15.64 2.36 -6.07
CA ALA A 93 16.32 1.89 -4.87
C ALA A 93 15.87 0.47 -4.46
N ASN A 94 14.59 0.15 -4.57
CA ASN A 94 14.06 -1.19 -4.31
C ASN A 94 14.69 -2.23 -5.26
N ILE A 95 14.77 -1.94 -6.55
CA ILE A 95 15.42 -2.82 -7.53
C ILE A 95 16.89 -3.02 -7.17
N ALA A 96 17.61 -1.95 -6.86
CA ALA A 96 19.03 -2.03 -6.51
C ALA A 96 19.25 -2.82 -5.20
N LEU A 97 18.44 -2.55 -4.16
CA LEU A 97 18.49 -3.28 -2.90
C LEU A 97 18.19 -4.76 -3.09
N ASN A 98 17.16 -5.10 -3.86
CA ASN A 98 16.83 -6.50 -4.15
C ASN A 98 17.99 -7.19 -4.91
N ALA A 99 18.59 -6.52 -5.88
CA ALA A 99 19.74 -7.07 -6.59
C ALA A 99 20.93 -7.37 -5.64
N VAL A 100 21.24 -6.44 -4.74
CA VAL A 100 22.33 -6.62 -3.76
C VAL A 100 21.99 -7.70 -2.73
N LEU A 101 20.78 -7.67 -2.17
CA LEU A 101 20.40 -8.60 -1.08
C LEU A 101 20.19 -10.03 -1.60
N ILE A 102 19.57 -10.19 -2.78
CA ILE A 102 19.30 -11.51 -3.34
C ILE A 102 20.56 -12.11 -3.95
N TYR A 103 21.25 -11.38 -4.85
CA TYR A 103 22.38 -11.92 -5.62
C TYR A 103 23.73 -11.66 -4.95
N GLY A 104 23.90 -10.53 -4.23
CA GLY A 104 25.14 -10.19 -3.56
C GLY A 104 25.31 -10.91 -2.23
N LEU A 105 24.27 -10.94 -1.38
CA LEU A 105 24.31 -11.57 -0.07
C LEU A 105 23.69 -12.98 -0.04
N GLY A 106 23.02 -13.40 -1.09
CA GLY A 106 22.41 -14.73 -1.18
C GLY A 106 21.17 -14.92 -0.29
N TRP A 107 20.51 -13.83 0.14
CA TRP A 107 19.37 -13.89 1.09
C TRP A 107 18.04 -14.28 0.43
N ALA A 108 18.05 -14.65 -0.86
CA ALA A 108 16.87 -15.13 -1.58
C ALA A 108 15.58 -14.34 -1.26
N LEU A 109 14.52 -15.03 -0.79
CA LEU A 109 13.22 -14.42 -0.47
C LEU A 109 13.29 -13.40 0.65
N ALA A 110 14.05 -13.67 1.72
CA ALA A 110 14.24 -12.73 2.83
C ALA A 110 14.87 -11.41 2.35
N GLY A 111 15.86 -11.49 1.46
CA GLY A 111 16.49 -10.32 0.85
C GLY A 111 15.51 -9.45 0.07
N SER A 112 14.61 -10.07 -0.69
CA SER A 112 13.54 -9.35 -1.40
C SER A 112 12.56 -8.66 -0.45
N ALA A 113 12.14 -9.33 0.63
CA ALA A 113 11.26 -8.75 1.63
C ALA A 113 11.92 -7.54 2.33
N ILE A 114 13.16 -7.70 2.79
CA ILE A 114 13.92 -6.63 3.46
C ILE A 114 14.13 -5.43 2.53
N GLY A 115 14.56 -5.65 1.29
CA GLY A 115 14.75 -4.59 0.30
C GLY A 115 13.47 -3.79 0.07
N THR A 116 12.33 -4.48 -0.01
CA THR A 116 11.03 -3.85 -0.17
C THR A 116 10.63 -3.03 1.05
N VAL A 117 10.80 -3.56 2.26
CA VAL A 117 10.50 -2.85 3.51
C VAL A 117 11.35 -1.59 3.64
N ILE A 118 12.66 -1.68 3.37
CA ILE A 118 13.57 -0.52 3.41
C ILE A 118 13.13 0.55 2.42
N ALA A 119 12.82 0.18 1.18
CA ALA A 119 12.36 1.12 0.16
C ALA A 119 11.04 1.79 0.55
N GLN A 120 10.07 1.04 1.07
CA GLN A 120 8.77 1.57 1.53
C GLN A 120 8.94 2.58 2.67
N TRP A 121 9.73 2.26 3.69
CA TRP A 121 10.00 3.19 4.79
C TRP A 121 10.82 4.40 4.33
N GLY A 122 11.78 4.22 3.43
CA GLY A 122 12.53 5.31 2.83
C GLY A 122 11.61 6.31 2.12
N MET A 123 10.72 5.83 1.26
CA MET A 123 9.71 6.67 0.61
C MET A 123 8.76 7.31 1.62
N ALA A 124 8.30 6.57 2.63
CA ALA A 124 7.40 7.08 3.67
C ALA A 124 8.04 8.23 4.44
N ILE A 125 9.28 8.08 4.90
CA ILE A 125 10.01 9.11 5.65
C ILE A 125 10.12 10.40 4.83
N VAL A 126 10.51 10.31 3.55
CA VAL A 126 10.65 11.49 2.69
C VAL A 126 9.30 12.18 2.49
N LEU A 127 8.26 11.45 2.11
CA LEU A 127 6.94 12.03 1.84
C LEU A 127 6.29 12.61 3.10
N VAL A 128 6.36 11.91 4.22
CA VAL A 128 5.85 12.38 5.52
C VAL A 128 6.60 13.65 5.94
N ALA A 129 7.92 13.69 5.79
CA ALA A 129 8.72 14.89 6.08
C ALA A 129 8.26 16.09 5.24
N VAL A 130 7.98 15.89 3.96
CA VAL A 130 7.45 16.96 3.09
C VAL A 130 6.09 17.45 3.56
N VAL A 131 5.15 16.55 3.85
CA VAL A 131 3.80 16.91 4.33
C VAL A 131 3.90 17.67 5.65
N VAL A 132 4.68 17.17 6.61
CA VAL A 132 4.86 17.80 7.93
C VAL A 132 5.51 19.18 7.80
N ARG A 133 6.53 19.34 6.96
CA ARG A 133 7.16 20.65 6.71
C ARG A 133 6.18 21.66 6.15
N ARG A 134 5.36 21.27 5.18
CA ARG A 134 4.32 22.13 4.60
C ARG A 134 3.23 22.47 5.60
N ALA A 135 2.78 21.50 6.40
CA ALA A 135 1.80 21.74 7.45
C ALA A 135 2.32 22.74 8.50
N ARG A 136 3.60 22.63 8.88
CA ARG A 136 4.24 23.62 9.78
C ARG A 136 4.30 25.00 9.15
N ALA A 137 4.68 25.12 7.89
CA ALA A 137 4.72 26.39 7.18
C ALA A 137 3.34 27.07 7.10
N ALA A 138 2.27 26.27 6.95
CA ALA A 138 0.88 26.75 6.96
C ALA A 138 0.31 26.93 8.40
N SER A 139 1.11 26.77 9.44
CA SER A 139 0.67 26.82 10.84
C SER A 139 -0.49 25.85 11.14
N ALA A 140 -0.55 24.71 10.44
CA ALA A 140 -1.53 23.68 10.65
C ALA A 140 -1.15 22.80 11.88
N PRO A 141 -2.14 22.27 12.63
CA PRO A 141 -1.87 21.39 13.75
C PRO A 141 -1.25 20.08 13.28
N LEU A 142 -0.22 19.61 14.00
CA LEU A 142 0.41 18.30 13.72
C LEU A 142 -0.19 17.17 14.55
N ARG A 143 -1.02 17.51 15.54
CA ARG A 143 -1.74 16.52 16.35
C ARG A 143 -3.03 16.09 15.62
N PRO A 144 -3.41 14.81 15.70
CA PRO A 144 -4.62 14.35 15.05
C PRO A 144 -5.85 14.99 15.67
N GLY A 145 -6.74 15.52 14.82
CA GLY A 145 -8.03 16.04 15.22
C GLY A 145 -9.11 14.96 15.11
N ARG A 146 -9.92 14.76 16.17
CA ARG A 146 -11.01 13.76 16.12
C ARG A 146 -11.94 13.94 14.91
N ALA A 147 -12.30 15.18 14.62
CA ALA A 147 -13.18 15.50 13.49
C ALA A 147 -12.53 15.12 12.14
N GLY A 148 -11.25 15.43 11.95
CA GLY A 148 -10.51 15.11 10.75
C GLY A 148 -10.27 13.61 10.58
N LEU A 149 -9.93 12.89 11.65
CA LEU A 149 -9.82 11.43 11.64
C LEU A 149 -11.15 10.77 11.24
N VAL A 150 -12.27 11.21 11.81
CA VAL A 150 -13.60 10.67 11.46
C VAL A 150 -13.97 10.99 10.01
N ALA A 151 -13.68 12.21 9.54
CA ALA A 151 -13.91 12.60 8.16
C ALA A 151 -13.07 11.76 7.18
N ALA A 152 -11.79 11.58 7.47
CA ALA A 152 -10.88 10.74 6.66
C ALA A 152 -11.31 9.26 6.65
N ALA A 153 -11.70 8.71 7.83
CA ALA A 153 -12.19 7.34 7.93
C ALA A 153 -13.51 7.14 7.16
N ARG A 154 -14.44 8.09 7.25
CA ARG A 154 -15.71 8.04 6.51
C ARG A 154 -15.48 8.11 4.99
N ALA A 155 -14.62 9.02 4.52
CA ALA A 155 -14.27 9.10 3.11
C ALA A 155 -13.59 7.82 2.62
N GLY A 156 -12.65 7.28 3.41
CA GLY A 156 -11.95 6.03 3.12
C GLY A 156 -12.90 4.82 3.12
N SER A 157 -13.85 4.73 4.06
CA SER A 157 -14.80 3.62 4.11
C SER A 157 -15.69 3.56 2.86
N TRP A 158 -16.11 4.71 2.33
CA TRP A 158 -16.90 4.75 1.10
C TRP A 158 -16.08 4.27 -0.12
N LEU A 159 -14.81 4.66 -0.19
CA LEU A 159 -13.89 4.17 -1.22
C LEU A 159 -13.62 2.67 -1.06
N LEU A 160 -13.52 2.15 0.16
CA LEU A 160 -13.40 0.71 0.42
C LEU A 160 -14.63 -0.05 -0.08
N VAL A 161 -15.84 0.40 0.24
CA VAL A 161 -17.08 -0.22 -0.25
C VAL A 161 -17.09 -0.27 -1.78
N ARG A 162 -16.78 0.85 -2.43
CA ARG A 162 -16.65 0.89 -3.91
C ARG A 162 -15.63 -0.11 -4.43
N THR A 163 -14.44 -0.14 -3.85
CA THR A 163 -13.35 -1.01 -4.30
C THR A 163 -13.69 -2.48 -4.08
N LEU A 164 -14.27 -2.83 -2.93
CA LEU A 164 -14.72 -4.19 -2.63
C LEU A 164 -15.82 -4.63 -3.60
N SER A 165 -16.79 -3.78 -3.88
CA SER A 165 -17.85 -4.07 -4.85
C SER A 165 -17.29 -4.37 -6.24
N LEU A 166 -16.32 -3.58 -6.70
CA LEU A 166 -15.63 -3.82 -7.97
C LEU A 166 -14.84 -5.14 -7.95
N ARG A 167 -14.14 -5.44 -6.84
CA ARG A 167 -13.38 -6.69 -6.69
C ARG A 167 -14.30 -7.91 -6.66
N ILE A 168 -15.41 -7.83 -5.94
CA ILE A 168 -16.43 -8.89 -5.91
C ILE A 168 -16.98 -9.11 -7.33
N ALA A 169 -17.35 -8.05 -8.05
CA ALA A 169 -17.81 -8.16 -9.42
C ALA A 169 -16.79 -8.85 -10.33
N LEU A 170 -15.50 -8.50 -10.21
CA LEU A 170 -14.42 -9.16 -10.96
C LEU A 170 -14.30 -10.65 -10.62
N VAL A 171 -14.33 -11.00 -9.32
CA VAL A 171 -14.26 -12.40 -8.88
C VAL A 171 -15.46 -13.19 -9.41
N VAL A 172 -16.68 -12.65 -9.30
CA VAL A 172 -17.88 -13.29 -9.83
C VAL A 172 -17.76 -13.50 -11.34
N THR A 173 -17.27 -12.50 -12.08
CA THR A 173 -17.04 -12.64 -13.53
C THR A 173 -16.07 -13.78 -13.85
N VAL A 174 -14.95 -13.90 -13.11
CA VAL A 174 -13.99 -14.99 -13.31
C VAL A 174 -14.60 -16.35 -12.96
N VAL A 175 -15.33 -16.45 -11.84
CA VAL A 175 -16.00 -17.69 -11.43
C VAL A 175 -17.03 -18.13 -12.49
N VAL A 176 -17.84 -17.21 -13.00
CA VAL A 176 -18.81 -17.50 -14.07
C VAL A 176 -18.10 -17.93 -15.35
N ALA A 177 -17.05 -17.20 -15.78
CA ALA A 177 -16.28 -17.57 -16.96
C ALA A 177 -15.65 -18.96 -16.84
N THR A 178 -15.13 -19.30 -15.65
CA THR A 178 -14.56 -20.63 -15.36
C THR A 178 -15.63 -21.73 -15.44
N SER A 179 -16.86 -21.45 -15.03
CA SER A 179 -17.96 -22.43 -15.10
C SER A 179 -18.49 -22.69 -16.52
N ILE A 180 -18.23 -21.78 -17.46
CA ILE A 180 -18.68 -21.90 -18.85
C ILE A 180 -17.64 -22.70 -19.67
N GLY A 181 -16.34 -22.38 -19.53
CA GLY A 181 -15.28 -23.10 -20.22
C GLY A 181 -13.91 -22.40 -20.16
N THR A 182 -12.90 -23.13 -20.62
CA THR A 182 -11.51 -22.62 -20.61
C THR A 182 -11.27 -21.51 -21.64
N ALA A 183 -12.01 -21.50 -22.74
CA ALA A 183 -11.90 -20.48 -23.78
C ALA A 183 -12.44 -19.13 -23.27
N GLU A 184 -13.57 -19.13 -22.57
CA GLU A 184 -14.22 -17.97 -21.97
C GLU A 184 -13.36 -17.39 -20.84
N LEU A 185 -12.74 -18.26 -20.04
CA LEU A 185 -11.79 -17.83 -19.02
C LEU A 185 -10.59 -17.12 -19.63
N ALA A 186 -10.00 -17.68 -20.71
CA ALA A 186 -8.88 -17.06 -21.41
C ALA A 186 -9.27 -15.71 -22.03
N ALA A 187 -10.45 -15.61 -22.65
CA ALA A 187 -10.97 -14.37 -23.20
C ALA A 187 -11.17 -13.31 -22.09
N THR A 188 -11.67 -13.70 -20.93
CA THR A 188 -11.85 -12.82 -19.77
C THR A 188 -10.52 -12.27 -19.26
N HIS A 189 -9.47 -13.10 -19.18
CA HIS A 189 -8.14 -12.64 -18.79
C HIS A 189 -7.53 -11.67 -19.82
N ILE A 190 -7.69 -11.93 -21.11
CA ILE A 190 -7.25 -11.01 -22.17
C ILE A 190 -7.97 -9.67 -22.06
N TRP A 191 -9.29 -9.71 -21.84
CA TRP A 191 -10.08 -8.49 -21.67
C TRP A 191 -9.62 -7.66 -20.44
N PHE A 192 -9.36 -8.32 -19.30
CA PHE A 192 -8.84 -7.63 -18.12
C PHE A 192 -7.45 -7.04 -18.35
N ALA A 193 -6.58 -7.73 -19.07
CA ALA A 193 -5.25 -7.21 -19.41
C ALA A 193 -5.34 -5.96 -20.32
N LEU A 194 -6.22 -5.98 -21.33
CA LEU A 194 -6.46 -4.83 -22.19
C LEU A 194 -7.10 -3.68 -21.42
N TYR A 195 -8.07 -3.95 -20.57
CA TYR A 195 -8.69 -2.92 -19.73
C TYR A 195 -7.67 -2.26 -18.80
N ALA A 196 -6.81 -3.05 -18.15
CA ALA A 196 -5.75 -2.53 -17.28
C ALA A 196 -4.69 -1.70 -18.02
N LEU A 197 -4.50 -1.94 -19.34
CA LEU A 197 -3.58 -1.17 -20.18
C LEU A 197 -4.20 0.19 -20.59
N LEU A 198 -5.53 0.26 -20.70
CA LEU A 198 -6.25 1.45 -21.20
C LEU A 198 -6.81 2.33 -20.08
N ALA A 199 -6.89 1.86 -18.83
CA ALA A 199 -7.42 2.57 -17.66
C ALA A 199 -6.31 3.29 -16.86
#